data_3c41acea16fbf5806fa10495991405d8
#
_entry.id   3c41acea16fbf5806fa10495991405d8
#
_cell.length_a   1.000
_cell.length_b   1.000
_cell.length_c   1.000
_cell.angle_alpha   90.00
_cell.angle_beta   90.00
_cell.angle_gamma   90.00
#
_symmetry.space_group_name_H-M   'P 1'
#
loop_
_entity.id
_entity.type
_entity.pdbx_description
1 polymer ?
#
loop_
_entity_poly.entity_id
_entity_poly.type
_entity_poly.pdbx_seq_one_letter_code
_entity_poly.pdbx_strand_id
1 'polypeptide(L)'
;MILSMTGYGKGIAVKNKISAEVELKSVNSRFLEIVLKLPFALSDREYELREILKKKIKRGKLNGIILFKRDGGNEVAKVNDKKLKSYIALIEWVKKSAKIKEEIKLEHILNNSDIITSSDTGLTETEFNLVKSAFGIAIDELIKMKKNEGAELSKDLTKRINS
;
A
#
# COMPACT_ATOMS: atom_id res chain seq x y z
N MET A 1 -16.08 -3.88 28.12
CA MET A 1 -16.51 -3.31 26.84
C MET A 1 -16.24 -4.34 25.75
N ILE A 2 -17.26 -4.80 25.05
CA ILE A 2 -17.13 -5.79 23.96
C ILE A 2 -16.71 -5.02 22.70
N LEU A 3 -15.64 -5.49 22.05
CA LEU A 3 -15.19 -4.97 20.76
C LEU A 3 -15.46 -6.01 19.68
N SER A 4 -16.06 -5.61 18.59
CA SER A 4 -16.16 -6.48 17.42
C SER A 4 -14.79 -6.87 16.89
N MET A 5 -14.68 -8.04 16.29
CA MET A 5 -13.46 -8.49 15.64
C MET A 5 -13.35 -8.01 14.19
N THR A 6 -14.49 -7.67 13.58
CA THR A 6 -14.58 -7.08 12.26
C THR A 6 -14.57 -5.55 12.35
N GLY A 7 -14.15 -4.91 11.29
CA GLY A 7 -14.16 -3.46 11.19
C GLY A 7 -13.49 -2.96 9.91
N TYR A 8 -13.80 -1.72 9.58
CA TYR A 8 -13.27 -1.00 8.44
C TYR A 8 -12.93 0.43 8.85
N GLY A 9 -11.86 0.97 8.34
CA GLY A 9 -11.51 2.36 8.51
C GLY A 9 -10.82 2.90 7.28
N LYS A 10 -11.16 4.12 6.90
CA LYS A 10 -10.57 4.84 5.78
C LYS A 10 -10.04 6.18 6.26
N GLY A 11 -8.83 6.51 5.86
CA GLY A 11 -8.20 7.79 6.16
C GLY A 11 -7.65 8.43 4.90
N ILE A 12 -7.85 9.72 4.77
CA ILE A 12 -7.34 10.51 3.65
C ILE A 12 -6.64 11.74 4.24
N ALA A 13 -5.46 12.02 3.73
CA ALA A 13 -4.73 13.24 4.03
C ALA A 13 -4.22 13.87 2.74
N VAL A 14 -4.38 15.18 2.60
CA VAL A 14 -3.97 15.94 1.41
C VAL A 14 -3.18 17.15 1.85
N LYS A 15 -2.04 17.40 1.22
CA LYS A 15 -1.21 18.58 1.45
C LYS A 15 -0.37 18.88 0.20
N ASN A 16 -0.40 20.14 -0.25
CA ASN A 16 0.45 20.63 -1.35
C ASN A 16 0.48 19.72 -2.59
N LYS A 17 -0.69 19.39 -3.14
CA LYS A 17 -0.83 18.49 -4.30
C LYS A 17 -0.31 17.06 -4.07
N ILE A 18 -0.21 16.66 -2.82
CA ILE A 18 0.13 15.28 -2.42
C ILE A 18 -1.06 14.73 -1.67
N SER A 19 -1.46 13.52 -2.00
CA SER A 19 -2.55 12.81 -1.32
C SER A 19 -2.09 11.44 -0.87
N ALA A 20 -2.47 11.09 0.35
CA ALA A 20 -2.33 9.76 0.90
C ALA A 20 -3.71 9.23 1.27
N GLU A 21 -4.04 8.05 0.82
CA GLU A 21 -5.28 7.34 1.14
C GLU A 21 -4.94 6.00 1.75
N VAL A 22 -5.58 5.67 2.86
CA VAL A 22 -5.35 4.44 3.61
C VAL A 22 -6.68 3.77 3.89
N GLU A 23 -6.78 2.50 3.55
CA GLU A 23 -7.90 1.65 3.91
C GLU A 23 -7.43 0.50 4.79
N LEU A 24 -8.11 0.29 5.89
CA LEU A 24 -7.84 -0.79 6.84
C LEU A 24 -9.09 -1.65 7.01
N LYS A 25 -8.93 -2.97 6.87
CA LYS A 25 -9.98 -3.97 7.15
C LYS A 25 -9.49 -4.93 8.21
N SER A 26 -10.31 -5.14 9.23
CA SER A 26 -10.07 -6.14 10.27
C SER A 26 -11.06 -7.29 10.13
N VAL A 27 -10.56 -8.50 10.18
CA VAL A 27 -11.38 -9.72 10.27
C VAL A 27 -10.97 -10.54 11.49
N ASN A 28 -11.87 -11.45 11.91
CA ASN A 28 -11.60 -12.30 13.05
C ASN A 28 -10.37 -13.18 12.80
N SER A 29 -9.41 -13.13 13.72
CA SER A 29 -8.28 -14.07 13.80
C SER A 29 -7.85 -14.22 15.26
N ARG A 30 -7.35 -15.40 15.59
CA ARG A 30 -6.84 -15.71 16.93
C ARG A 30 -5.58 -14.88 17.25
N PHE A 31 -4.74 -14.66 16.26
CA PHE A 31 -3.48 -13.93 16.38
C PHE A 31 -3.56 -12.60 15.63
N LEU A 32 -2.66 -11.69 15.96
CA LEU A 32 -2.49 -10.47 15.20
C LEU A 32 -1.69 -10.77 13.92
N GLU A 33 -2.34 -10.68 12.79
CA GLU A 33 -1.74 -10.76 11.46
C GLU A 33 -1.90 -9.41 10.76
N ILE A 34 -0.84 -8.89 10.20
CA ILE A 34 -0.86 -7.59 9.49
C ILE A 34 -0.35 -7.80 8.08
N VAL A 35 -1.18 -7.49 7.10
CA VAL A 35 -0.84 -7.50 5.66
C VAL A 35 -1.03 -6.10 5.14
N LEU A 36 0.04 -5.44 4.71
CA LEU A 36 0.00 -4.11 4.12
C LEU A 36 0.36 -4.21 2.64
N LYS A 37 -0.49 -3.65 1.79
CA LYS A 37 -0.20 -3.39 0.39
C LYS A 37 0.14 -1.92 0.26
N LEU A 38 1.36 -1.62 -0.13
CA LEU A 38 1.87 -0.26 -0.18
C LEU A 38 2.70 -0.05 -1.46
N PRO A 39 2.80 1.18 -1.95
CA PRO A 39 3.67 1.53 -3.06
C PRO A 39 5.13 1.25 -2.72
N PHE A 40 5.94 0.97 -3.73
CA PHE A 40 7.38 0.70 -3.56
C PHE A 40 8.10 1.80 -2.77
N ALA A 41 7.75 3.06 -3.00
CA ALA A 41 8.31 4.21 -2.29
C ALA A 41 8.15 4.17 -0.75
N LEU A 42 7.19 3.37 -0.24
CA LEU A 42 6.92 3.18 1.19
C LEU A 42 7.53 1.90 1.77
N SER A 43 8.16 1.06 0.95
CA SER A 43 8.67 -0.25 1.36
C SER A 43 9.63 -0.17 2.55
N ASP A 44 10.53 0.81 2.54
CA ASP A 44 11.51 1.02 3.61
C ASP A 44 10.87 1.46 4.94
N ARG A 45 9.64 1.97 4.89
CA ARG A 45 8.90 2.47 6.06
C ARG A 45 7.77 1.54 6.51
N GLU A 46 7.63 0.37 5.90
CA GLU A 46 6.59 -0.59 6.25
C GLU A 46 6.66 -1.00 7.72
N TYR A 47 7.86 -1.19 8.24
CA TYR A 47 8.06 -1.57 9.63
C TYR A 47 7.47 -0.55 10.60
N GLU A 48 7.66 0.75 10.36
CA GLU A 48 7.13 1.82 11.20
C GLU A 48 5.58 1.79 11.22
N LEU A 49 4.96 1.59 10.06
CA LEU A 49 3.50 1.49 9.94
C LEU A 49 2.95 0.26 10.67
N ARG A 50 3.65 -0.87 10.60
CA ARG A 50 3.30 -2.08 11.36
C ARG A 50 3.37 -1.87 12.86
N GLU A 51 4.38 -1.17 13.35
CA GLU A 51 4.51 -0.86 14.77
C GLU A 51 3.40 0.07 15.27
N ILE A 52 2.96 1.02 14.46
CA ILE A 52 1.81 1.88 14.79
C ILE A 52 0.54 1.01 14.98
N LEU A 53 0.28 0.05 14.07
CA LEU A 53 -0.85 -0.87 14.19
C LEU A 53 -0.78 -1.76 15.41
N LYS A 54 0.38 -2.36 15.71
CA LYS A 54 0.60 -3.25 16.86
C LYS A 54 0.34 -2.54 18.19
N LYS A 55 0.67 -1.25 18.29
CA LYS A 55 0.39 -0.45 19.50
C LYS A 55 -1.10 -0.25 19.75
N LYS A 56 -1.90 -0.14 18.69
CA LYS A 56 -3.33 0.18 18.76
C LYS A 56 -4.23 -1.07 18.73
N ILE A 57 -3.84 -2.12 18.04
CA ILE A 57 -4.66 -3.31 17.80
C ILE A 57 -3.90 -4.55 18.28
N LYS A 58 -4.53 -5.33 19.16
CA LYS A 58 -3.88 -6.44 19.84
C LYS A 58 -4.15 -7.82 19.21
N ARG A 59 -5.25 -7.98 18.46
CA ARG A 59 -5.63 -9.24 17.80
C ARG A 59 -6.49 -9.00 16.58
N GLY A 60 -6.52 -9.99 15.70
CA GLY A 60 -7.28 -9.98 14.44
C GLY A 60 -6.36 -9.94 13.25
N LYS A 61 -6.88 -10.28 12.07
CA LYS A 61 -6.17 -10.13 10.80
C LYS A 61 -6.50 -8.77 10.19
N LEU A 62 -5.48 -7.95 10.02
CA LEU A 62 -5.55 -6.63 9.44
C LEU A 62 -5.03 -6.65 8.01
N ASN A 63 -5.86 -6.23 7.06
CA ASN A 63 -5.46 -5.97 5.69
C ASN A 63 -5.51 -4.46 5.46
N GLY A 64 -4.39 -3.89 5.06
CA GLY A 64 -4.24 -2.47 4.77
C GLY A 64 -3.84 -2.24 3.33
N ILE A 65 -4.43 -1.23 2.71
CA ILE A 65 -4.04 -0.72 1.39
C ILE A 65 -3.69 0.73 1.56
N ILE A 66 -2.51 1.11 1.08
CA ILE A 66 -2.03 2.49 1.13
C ILE A 66 -1.81 2.95 -0.30
N LEU A 67 -2.47 4.04 -0.66
CA LEU A 67 -2.29 4.72 -1.94
C LEU A 67 -1.64 6.07 -1.68
N PHE A 68 -0.64 6.39 -2.46
CA PHE A 68 0.07 7.67 -2.39
C PHE A 68 0.15 8.27 -3.79
N LYS A 69 -0.27 9.51 -3.93
CA LYS A 69 -0.27 10.23 -5.22
C LYS A 69 0.35 11.61 -5.03
N ARG A 70 1.15 12.02 -6.00
CA ARG A 70 1.65 13.38 -6.16
C ARG A 70 0.89 14.02 -7.34
N ASP A 71 -0.04 14.96 -7.05
CA ASP A 71 -0.68 15.73 -8.11
C ASP A 71 0.27 16.81 -8.63
N GLY A 72 0.61 16.76 -9.93
CA GLY A 72 1.45 17.76 -10.60
C GLY A 72 2.91 17.35 -10.81
N GLY A 73 3.30 16.15 -10.40
CA GLY A 73 4.45 15.51 -11.01
C GLY A 73 4.01 14.87 -12.33
N ASN A 74 4.32 15.44 -13.47
CA ASN A 74 4.60 14.59 -14.60
C ASN A 74 5.70 13.66 -14.10
N GLU A 75 5.33 12.45 -13.66
CA GLU A 75 6.28 11.36 -13.57
C GLU A 75 6.76 11.15 -15.02
N VAL A 76 7.72 11.95 -15.43
CA VAL A 76 8.42 11.69 -16.66
C VAL A 76 9.12 10.38 -16.40
N ALA A 77 8.53 9.34 -16.94
CA ALA A 77 9.15 8.02 -16.93
C ALA A 77 10.60 8.19 -17.38
N LYS A 78 11.54 8.08 -16.47
CA LYS A 78 12.96 8.19 -16.80
C LYS A 78 13.44 6.84 -17.28
N VAL A 79 14.01 6.82 -18.45
CA VAL A 79 14.67 5.63 -18.97
C VAL A 79 16.00 5.47 -18.24
N ASN A 80 16.24 4.29 -17.69
CA ASN A 80 17.54 3.95 -17.11
C ASN A 80 18.51 3.54 -18.23
N ASP A 81 19.35 4.46 -18.65
CA ASP A 81 20.30 4.26 -19.77
C ASP A 81 21.20 3.02 -19.61
N LYS A 82 21.63 2.70 -18.40
CA LYS A 82 22.45 1.50 -18.14
C LYS A 82 21.65 0.23 -18.39
N LYS A 83 20.44 0.15 -17.85
CA LYS A 83 19.56 -1.00 -18.06
C LYS A 83 19.13 -1.12 -19.50
N LEU A 84 18.81 -0.01 -20.17
CA LEU A 84 18.48 0.01 -21.59
C LEU A 84 19.62 -0.56 -22.45
N LYS A 85 20.86 -0.08 -22.26
CA LYS A 85 22.03 -0.57 -22.99
C LYS A 85 22.27 -2.06 -22.74
N SER A 86 22.20 -2.51 -21.50
CA SER A 86 22.34 -3.93 -21.16
C SER A 86 21.26 -4.80 -21.80
N TYR A 87 20.03 -4.31 -21.86
CA TYR A 87 18.91 -5.03 -22.45
C TYR A 87 19.03 -5.13 -23.98
N ILE A 88 19.43 -4.05 -24.63
CA ILE A 88 19.67 -4.07 -26.08
C ILE A 88 20.82 -5.05 -26.41
N ALA A 89 21.91 -5.04 -25.64
CA ALA A 89 23.01 -5.97 -25.83
C ALA A 89 22.57 -7.43 -25.64
N LEU A 90 21.70 -7.69 -24.67
CA LEU A 90 21.11 -9.02 -24.47
C LEU A 90 20.27 -9.47 -25.68
N ILE A 91 19.40 -8.60 -26.19
CA ILE A 91 18.57 -8.90 -27.37
C ILE A 91 19.46 -9.19 -28.58
N GLU A 92 20.49 -8.40 -28.82
CA GLU A 92 21.42 -8.60 -29.92
C GLU A 92 22.18 -9.94 -29.79
N TRP A 93 22.61 -10.27 -28.59
CA TRP A 93 23.26 -11.57 -28.32
C TRP A 93 22.30 -12.74 -28.60
N VAL A 94 21.03 -12.65 -28.13
CA VAL A 94 20.00 -13.67 -28.40
C VAL A 94 19.73 -13.79 -29.90
N LYS A 95 19.57 -12.69 -30.63
CA LYS A 95 19.39 -12.69 -32.08
C LYS A 95 20.53 -13.41 -32.79
N LYS A 96 21.75 -13.11 -32.42
CA LYS A 96 22.94 -13.73 -33.00
C LYS A 96 23.02 -15.22 -32.69
N SER A 97 22.77 -15.61 -31.45
CA SER A 97 22.81 -17.00 -31.00
C SER A 97 21.71 -17.86 -31.62
N ALA A 98 20.49 -17.31 -31.73
CA ALA A 98 19.34 -17.99 -32.31
C ALA A 98 19.20 -17.82 -33.83
N LYS A 99 20.13 -17.08 -34.47
CA LYS A 99 20.10 -16.76 -35.92
C LYS A 99 18.81 -16.07 -36.37
N ILE A 100 18.21 -15.25 -35.48
CA ILE A 100 17.00 -14.50 -35.77
C ILE A 100 17.37 -13.23 -36.54
N LYS A 101 16.72 -12.98 -37.68
CA LYS A 101 16.96 -11.82 -38.55
C LYS A 101 16.02 -10.64 -38.27
N GLU A 102 15.16 -10.75 -37.26
CA GLU A 102 14.17 -9.72 -36.93
C GLU A 102 14.86 -8.46 -36.36
N GLU A 103 14.32 -7.27 -36.71
CA GLU A 103 14.83 -5.99 -36.19
C GLU A 103 14.30 -5.73 -34.78
N ILE A 104 15.09 -5.01 -33.96
CA ILE A 104 14.65 -4.58 -32.64
C ILE A 104 13.68 -3.42 -32.82
N LYS A 105 12.42 -3.61 -32.40
CA LYS A 105 11.40 -2.58 -32.44
C LYS A 105 11.24 -1.92 -31.06
N LEU A 106 10.71 -0.70 -31.06
CA LEU A 106 10.47 0.07 -29.84
C LEU A 106 9.55 -0.68 -28.84
N GLU A 107 8.58 -1.42 -29.37
CA GLU A 107 7.68 -2.25 -28.56
C GLU A 107 8.42 -3.30 -27.72
N HIS A 108 9.49 -3.88 -28.24
CA HIS A 108 10.32 -4.85 -27.49
C HIS A 108 11.01 -4.21 -26.29
N ILE A 109 11.36 -2.93 -26.39
CA ILE A 109 12.01 -2.16 -25.34
C ILE A 109 10.98 -1.71 -24.30
N LEU A 110 9.81 -1.21 -24.74
CA LEU A 110 8.78 -0.67 -23.85
C LEU A 110 8.04 -1.73 -23.05
N ASN A 111 8.04 -2.98 -23.52
CA ASN A 111 7.45 -4.11 -22.78
C ASN A 111 8.29 -4.54 -21.55
N ASN A 112 9.51 -4.04 -21.42
CA ASN A 112 10.33 -4.29 -20.25
C ASN A 112 10.20 -3.13 -19.24
N SER A 113 9.36 -3.33 -18.23
CA SER A 113 9.11 -2.34 -17.17
C SER A 113 10.35 -1.97 -16.36
N ASP A 114 11.39 -2.81 -16.35
CA ASP A 114 12.62 -2.56 -15.60
C ASP A 114 13.50 -1.46 -16.22
N ILE A 115 13.27 -1.13 -17.47
CA ILE A 115 13.96 -0.05 -18.19
C ILE A 115 13.34 1.30 -17.86
N ILE A 116 12.04 1.30 -17.60
CA ILE A 116 11.29 2.50 -17.25
C ILE A 116 11.34 2.63 -15.73
N THR A 117 12.21 3.48 -15.26
CA THR A 117 12.18 3.88 -13.86
C THR A 117 11.24 5.08 -13.75
N SER A 118 10.09 4.90 -13.08
CA SER A 118 9.52 6.02 -12.37
C SER A 118 10.63 6.56 -11.47
N SER A 119 10.82 7.86 -11.43
CA SER A 119 11.75 8.47 -10.48
C SER A 119 11.18 8.25 -9.07
N ASP A 120 11.28 7.01 -8.58
CA ASP A 120 11.04 6.68 -7.19
C ASP A 120 12.17 7.29 -6.35
N THR A 121 12.16 8.61 -6.31
CA THR A 121 12.78 9.30 -5.18
C THR A 121 11.93 8.88 -3.99
N GLY A 122 12.52 8.13 -3.06
CA GLY A 122 11.84 7.69 -1.84
C GLY A 122 11.04 8.83 -1.21
N LEU A 123 10.08 8.51 -0.37
CA LEU A 123 9.28 9.53 0.27
C LEU A 123 10.16 10.45 1.14
N THR A 124 9.93 11.73 1.03
CA THR A 124 10.47 12.70 1.98
C THR A 124 9.81 12.50 3.33
N GLU A 125 10.45 12.95 4.40
CA GLU A 125 9.89 12.86 5.76
C GLU A 125 8.53 13.59 5.87
N THR A 126 8.36 14.70 5.16
CA THR A 126 7.09 15.44 5.11
C THR A 126 5.98 14.62 4.46
N GLU A 127 6.28 13.92 3.39
CA GLU A 127 5.34 13.03 2.69
C GLU A 127 5.00 11.81 3.54
N PHE A 128 5.98 11.22 4.20
CA PHE A 128 5.74 10.12 5.12
C PHE A 128 4.87 10.54 6.31
N ASN A 129 5.05 11.76 6.84
CA ASN A 129 4.18 12.29 7.88
C ASN A 129 2.74 12.48 7.41
N LEU A 130 2.53 12.81 6.13
CA LEU A 130 1.19 12.85 5.52
C LEU A 130 0.56 11.44 5.49
N VAL A 131 1.33 10.44 5.09
CA VAL A 131 0.88 9.04 5.12
C VAL A 131 0.54 8.61 6.57
N LYS A 132 1.39 8.94 7.55
CA LYS A 132 1.10 8.66 8.97
C LYS A 132 -0.18 9.33 9.45
N SER A 133 -0.48 10.53 8.99
CA SER A 133 -1.74 11.23 9.33
C SER A 133 -2.96 10.49 8.77
N ALA A 134 -2.94 10.12 7.49
CA ALA A 134 -4.02 9.33 6.88
C ALA A 134 -4.17 7.96 7.56
N PHE A 135 -3.05 7.34 7.92
CA PHE A 135 -3.01 6.07 8.61
C PHE A 135 -3.63 6.15 10.01
N GLY A 136 -3.35 7.23 10.75
CA GLY A 136 -3.96 7.50 12.06
C GLY A 136 -5.47 7.64 11.96
N ILE A 137 -5.97 8.41 10.99
CA ILE A 137 -7.41 8.58 10.73
C ILE A 137 -8.06 7.22 10.43
N ALA A 138 -7.46 6.40 9.57
CA ALA A 138 -7.99 5.08 9.24
C ALA A 138 -8.05 4.14 10.46
N ILE A 139 -7.05 4.19 11.34
CA ILE A 139 -7.04 3.40 12.59
C ILE A 139 -8.17 3.86 13.52
N ASP A 140 -8.35 5.15 13.70
CA ASP A 140 -9.38 5.69 14.60
C ASP A 140 -10.79 5.36 14.10
N GLU A 141 -11.04 5.45 12.79
CA GLU A 141 -12.29 5.01 12.19
C GLU A 141 -12.52 3.49 12.35
N LEU A 142 -11.49 2.68 12.13
CA LEU A 142 -11.56 1.25 12.35
C LEU A 142 -11.93 0.90 13.80
N ILE A 143 -11.28 1.56 14.77
CA ILE A 143 -11.55 1.34 16.20
C ILE A 143 -12.97 1.79 16.56
N LYS A 144 -13.42 2.93 16.02
CA LYS A 144 -14.77 3.44 16.22
C LYS A 144 -15.83 2.47 15.71
N MET A 145 -15.65 1.94 14.51
CA MET A 145 -16.54 0.92 13.96
C MET A 145 -16.58 -0.33 14.84
N LYS A 146 -15.42 -0.86 15.27
CA LYS A 146 -15.34 -2.03 16.17
C LYS A 146 -16.05 -1.81 17.51
N LYS A 147 -16.00 -0.59 18.05
CA LYS A 147 -16.70 -0.23 19.29
C LYS A 147 -18.20 -0.18 19.08
N ASN A 148 -18.68 0.44 18.00
CA ASN A 148 -20.09 0.55 17.71
C ASN A 148 -20.73 -0.82 17.50
N GLU A 149 -20.13 -1.66 16.65
CA GLU A 149 -20.62 -3.02 16.39
C GLU A 149 -20.57 -3.89 17.66
N GLY A 150 -19.52 -3.77 18.47
CA GLY A 150 -19.42 -4.47 19.76
C GLY A 150 -20.50 -4.03 20.75
N ALA A 151 -20.88 -2.77 20.75
CA ALA A 151 -21.96 -2.25 21.60
C ALA A 151 -23.33 -2.77 21.17
N GLU A 152 -23.60 -2.87 19.86
CA GLU A 152 -24.83 -3.43 19.34
C GLU A 152 -24.96 -4.92 19.63
N LEU A 153 -23.88 -5.68 19.40
CA LEU A 153 -23.82 -7.11 19.79
C LEU A 153 -24.09 -7.31 21.26
N SER A 154 -23.53 -6.46 22.13
CA SER A 154 -23.77 -6.54 23.58
C SER A 154 -25.23 -6.31 23.94
N LYS A 155 -25.88 -5.32 23.30
CA LYS A 155 -27.31 -5.04 23.51
C LYS A 155 -28.20 -6.22 23.07
N ASP A 156 -27.93 -6.77 21.90
CA ASP A 156 -28.69 -7.93 21.38
C ASP A 156 -28.56 -9.14 22.27
N LEU A 157 -27.33 -9.47 22.72
CA LEU A 157 -27.09 -10.56 23.65
C LEU A 157 -27.83 -10.35 24.98
N THR A 158 -27.79 -9.15 25.56
CA THR A 158 -28.47 -8.82 26.81
C THR A 158 -29.99 -8.98 26.65
N LYS A 159 -30.54 -8.53 25.52
CA LYS A 159 -31.96 -8.67 25.23
C LYS A 159 -32.40 -10.13 25.14
N ARG A 160 -31.60 -10.98 24.49
CA ARG A 160 -31.89 -12.42 24.34
C ARG A 160 -31.75 -13.22 25.64
N ILE A 161 -30.89 -12.78 26.57
CA ILE A 161 -30.73 -13.44 27.88
C ILE A 161 -31.89 -13.06 28.79
N ASN A 162 -32.48 -11.88 28.65
CA ASN A 162 -33.58 -11.38 29.48
C ASN A 162 -34.99 -11.71 28.92
N SER A 163 -35.05 -12.42 27.80
CA SER A 163 -36.30 -12.95 27.20
C SER A 163 -36.50 -14.42 27.55
#